data_b8c2803c94a84ccc768bd91dd792d7e3
#
_entry.id   b8c2803c94a84ccc768bd91dd792d7e3
#
_cell.length_a   1.000
_cell.length_b   1.000
_cell.length_c   1.000
_cell.angle_alpha   90.00
_cell.angle_beta   90.00
_cell.angle_gamma   90.00
#
_symmetry.space_group_name_H-M   'P 1'
#
loop_
_entity.id
_entity.type
_entity.pdbx_description
1 polymer ?
#
loop_
_entity_poly.entity_id
_entity_poly.type
_entity_poly.pdbx_seq_one_letter_code
_entity_poly.pdbx_strand_id
1 'polypeptide(L)'
;MLFLTFYRCLLLMLSLLVCGGRVLAAQEPPYFVTYSHVMEEPGNLEVASQNLGAAPKNANPFYSQTVELEYGVTAWYTAEVYVQGQSTVNDSTVFTGFRFENRFRPLRSEHWINPVIYVEYEDHSQADKSFMEITDHQVISDQEISNDALRKSVERAMEMKLILSSNFNGFNVSENFIAEKNLTNEPWEFGYAVGASRSLASAGNRKDCTFCRQYFSVGGELFGGLGTRYDFGFGGTSIYAGPTLGYQAPHHVAVTVGPEFGLNDNSARVLYRLKVAYEFSQFRDLFRRTR
;
A
#
# COMPACT_ATOMS: atom_id res chain seq x y z
N MET A 1 -31.63 1.81 12.03
CA MET A 1 -30.99 3.07 12.48
C MET A 1 -29.55 3.19 12.00
N LEU A 2 -28.73 2.14 12.03
CA LEU A 2 -27.34 2.15 11.56
C LEU A 2 -27.18 2.48 10.06
N PHE A 3 -28.04 1.96 9.19
CA PHE A 3 -28.00 2.19 7.73
C PHE A 3 -28.20 3.66 7.34
N LEU A 4 -29.07 4.37 8.06
CA LEU A 4 -29.33 5.79 7.79
C LEU A 4 -28.18 6.69 8.20
N THR A 5 -27.45 6.32 9.26
CA THR A 5 -26.26 7.03 9.73
C THR A 5 -25.10 6.82 8.77
N PHE A 6 -24.92 5.60 8.27
CA PHE A 6 -23.90 5.28 7.27
C PHE A 6 -24.12 6.05 5.95
N TYR A 7 -25.37 6.11 5.48
CA TYR A 7 -25.73 6.85 4.27
C TYR A 7 -25.52 8.37 4.43
N ARG A 8 -25.78 8.93 5.60
CA ARG A 8 -25.52 10.34 5.91
C ARG A 8 -24.02 10.65 5.99
N CYS A 9 -23.20 9.77 6.57
CA CYS A 9 -21.76 9.92 6.58
C CYS A 9 -21.16 9.81 5.18
N LEU A 10 -21.65 8.88 4.34
CA LEU A 10 -21.25 8.74 2.96
C LEU A 10 -21.59 9.97 2.11
N LEU A 11 -22.80 10.53 2.28
CA LEU A 11 -23.22 11.77 1.60
C LEU A 11 -22.46 13.01 2.09
N LEU A 12 -22.10 13.08 3.37
CA LEU A 12 -21.23 14.13 3.90
C LEU A 12 -19.80 14.03 3.39
N MET A 13 -19.25 12.83 3.27
CA MET A 13 -17.98 12.62 2.60
C MET A 13 -18.06 13.02 1.12
N LEU A 14 -19.09 12.62 0.40
CA LEU A 14 -19.29 13.00 -1.01
C LEU A 14 -19.45 14.52 -1.19
N SER A 15 -20.10 15.22 -0.28
CA SER A 15 -20.32 16.67 -0.38
C SER A 15 -19.08 17.51 -0.08
N LEU A 16 -18.14 17.03 0.74
CA LEU A 16 -16.84 17.66 0.96
C LEU A 16 -15.91 17.55 -0.27
N LEU A 17 -16.21 16.64 -1.19
CA LEU A 17 -15.46 16.37 -2.40
C LEU A 17 -15.73 17.37 -3.56
N VAL A 18 -16.78 18.17 -3.52
CA VAL A 18 -17.24 18.98 -4.68
C VAL A 18 -16.68 20.42 -4.74
N CYS A 19 -15.97 20.92 -3.73
CA CYS A 19 -15.39 22.27 -3.77
C CYS A 19 -14.17 22.33 -4.69
N GLY A 20 -14.39 22.67 -5.95
CA GLY A 20 -13.39 22.75 -7.02
C GLY A 20 -12.25 23.76 -6.74
N GLY A 21 -11.04 23.29 -6.78
CA GLY A 21 -9.81 24.06 -6.88
C GLY A 21 -8.90 23.44 -7.95
N ARG A 22 -8.26 24.27 -8.78
CA ARG A 22 -7.24 23.78 -9.71
C ARG A 22 -6.06 23.28 -8.90
N VAL A 23 -5.73 21.99 -9.01
CA VAL A 23 -4.60 21.38 -8.34
C VAL A 23 -3.36 21.57 -9.21
N LEU A 24 -2.33 22.10 -8.61
CA LEU A 24 -0.97 22.17 -9.15
C LEU A 24 -0.15 21.09 -8.43
N ALA A 25 0.54 20.29 -9.16
CA ALA A 25 1.38 19.15 -8.82
C ALA A 25 0.61 17.89 -8.39
N ALA A 26 0.93 16.78 -9.05
CA ALA A 26 0.48 15.45 -8.62
C ALA A 26 1.29 15.08 -7.37
N GLN A 27 0.68 15.22 -6.20
CA GLN A 27 1.20 14.65 -4.98
C GLN A 27 0.91 13.15 -5.01
N GLU A 28 1.86 12.33 -4.60
CA GLU A 28 1.65 10.90 -4.49
C GLU A 28 0.43 10.61 -3.60
N PRO A 29 -0.50 9.73 -4.04
CA PRO A 29 -1.65 9.36 -3.23
C PRO A 29 -1.20 8.69 -1.92
N PRO A 30 -1.83 9.02 -0.77
CA PRO A 30 -1.43 8.49 0.52
C PRO A 30 -2.00 7.08 0.74
N TYR A 31 -1.61 6.13 -0.09
CA TYR A 31 -2.06 4.75 0.00
C TYR A 31 -1.00 3.86 0.66
N PHE A 32 -1.45 2.73 1.21
CA PHE A 32 -0.58 1.70 1.78
C PHE A 32 -0.57 0.43 0.93
N VAL A 33 -1.74 0.07 0.41
CA VAL A 33 -1.97 -1.20 -0.31
C VAL A 33 -2.32 -0.94 -1.76
N THR A 34 -3.04 0.15 -2.02
CA THR A 34 -3.43 0.55 -3.37
C THR A 34 -2.26 1.25 -4.06
N TYR A 35 -1.88 0.79 -5.22
CA TYR A 35 -0.92 1.47 -6.08
C TYR A 35 -1.62 2.42 -7.04
N SER A 36 -0.95 3.54 -7.35
CA SER A 36 -1.38 4.47 -8.39
C SER A 36 -0.48 4.35 -9.62
N HIS A 37 -0.75 5.17 -10.64
CA HIS A 37 0.10 5.26 -11.82
C HIS A 37 1.30 6.20 -11.65
N VAL A 38 1.47 6.80 -10.49
CA VAL A 38 2.64 7.61 -10.18
C VAL A 38 3.85 6.70 -10.07
N MET A 39 4.91 7.06 -10.76
CA MET A 39 6.18 6.32 -10.80
C MET A 39 7.26 7.18 -10.18
N GLU A 40 8.26 6.55 -9.56
CA GLU A 40 9.43 7.28 -9.08
C GLU A 40 10.17 7.97 -10.23
N GLU A 41 10.66 9.18 -10.01
CA GLU A 41 11.34 9.97 -11.04
C GLU A 41 12.66 9.31 -11.48
N PRO A 42 12.99 9.36 -12.79
CA PRO A 42 14.20 8.70 -13.30
C PRO A 42 15.48 9.19 -12.63
N GLY A 43 16.17 8.27 -11.96
CA GLY A 43 17.43 8.52 -11.26
C GLY A 43 17.29 8.90 -9.80
N ASN A 44 16.08 9.01 -9.28
CA ASN A 44 15.81 9.16 -7.86
C ASN A 44 15.79 7.80 -7.16
N LEU A 45 16.03 7.81 -5.85
CA LEU A 45 15.90 6.68 -4.96
C LEU A 45 15.04 7.10 -3.77
N GLU A 46 13.90 6.46 -3.58
CA GLU A 46 13.16 6.55 -2.33
C GLU A 46 13.60 5.44 -1.37
N VAL A 47 13.77 5.80 -0.10
CA VAL A 47 13.97 4.86 1.00
C VAL A 47 12.82 5.03 1.96
N ALA A 48 12.02 3.98 2.14
CA ALA A 48 10.87 4.02 3.02
C ALA A 48 10.92 2.96 4.11
N SER A 49 10.26 3.27 5.21
CA SER A 49 9.93 2.33 6.29
C SER A 49 8.42 2.22 6.37
N GLN A 50 7.90 1.06 6.06
CA GLN A 50 6.50 0.71 6.22
C GLN A 50 6.33 -0.04 7.53
N ASN A 51 5.38 0.36 8.33
CA ASN A 51 5.14 -0.16 9.67
C ASN A 51 3.68 -0.56 9.80
N LEU A 52 3.45 -1.78 10.26
CA LEU A 52 2.13 -2.35 10.49
C LEU A 52 2.03 -2.88 11.90
N GLY A 53 1.04 -2.43 12.64
CA GLY A 53 0.68 -2.97 13.93
C GLY A 53 -0.73 -3.54 13.91
N ALA A 54 -0.94 -4.74 14.43
CA ALA A 54 -2.25 -5.34 14.52
C ALA A 54 -2.44 -6.09 15.84
N ALA A 55 -3.70 -6.14 16.28
CA ALA A 55 -4.16 -6.96 17.38
C ALA A 55 -5.26 -7.90 16.90
N PRO A 56 -4.92 -9.10 16.45
CA PRO A 56 -5.89 -10.10 16.00
C PRO A 56 -6.85 -10.48 17.12
N LYS A 57 -8.02 -11.03 16.77
CA LYS A 57 -9.06 -11.40 17.75
C LYS A 57 -8.59 -12.52 18.69
N ASN A 58 -7.88 -13.51 18.16
CA ASN A 58 -7.55 -14.77 18.82
C ASN A 58 -6.05 -15.10 18.78
N ALA A 59 -5.19 -14.14 18.50
CA ALA A 59 -3.75 -14.31 18.47
C ALA A 59 -3.05 -13.13 19.14
N ASN A 60 -1.76 -13.28 19.45
CA ASN A 60 -0.96 -12.22 20.03
C ASN A 60 -0.83 -11.00 19.08
N PRO A 61 -0.85 -9.79 19.62
CA PRO A 61 -0.53 -8.61 18.85
C PRO A 61 0.86 -8.70 18.21
N PHE A 62 0.98 -8.17 17.02
CA PHE A 62 2.25 -8.13 16.31
C PHE A 62 2.53 -6.75 15.72
N TYR A 63 3.80 -6.53 15.43
CA TYR A 63 4.33 -5.39 14.71
C TYR A 63 5.23 -5.90 13.58
N SER A 64 4.96 -5.47 12.36
CA SER A 64 5.75 -5.77 11.18
C SER A 64 6.41 -4.49 10.67
N GLN A 65 7.65 -4.61 10.22
CA GLN A 65 8.40 -3.53 9.60
C GLN A 65 8.98 -4.01 8.28
N THR A 66 8.76 -3.21 7.24
CA THR A 66 9.36 -3.38 5.92
C THR A 66 10.22 -2.15 5.60
N VAL A 67 11.45 -2.39 5.19
CA VAL A 67 12.31 -1.36 4.58
C VAL A 67 12.22 -1.53 3.07
N GLU A 68 11.88 -0.44 2.39
CA GLU A 68 11.67 -0.35 0.95
C GLU A 68 12.75 0.52 0.33
N LEU A 69 13.25 0.10 -0.81
CA LEU A 69 14.17 0.84 -1.66
C LEU A 69 13.55 0.90 -3.06
N GLU A 70 12.97 2.03 -3.42
CA GLU A 70 12.36 2.26 -4.74
C GLU A 70 13.29 3.10 -5.61
N TYR A 71 13.60 2.62 -6.82
CA TYR A 71 14.47 3.32 -7.75
C TYR A 71 13.78 3.59 -9.08
N GLY A 72 13.70 4.85 -9.47
CA GLY A 72 13.25 5.27 -10.78
C GLY A 72 14.29 4.99 -11.86
N VAL A 73 14.15 3.89 -12.59
CA VAL A 73 15.07 3.50 -13.66
C VAL A 73 14.84 4.37 -14.90
N THR A 74 13.59 4.51 -15.30
CA THR A 74 13.14 5.37 -16.41
C THR A 74 11.76 5.95 -16.07
N ALA A 75 11.25 6.90 -16.85
CA ALA A 75 9.89 7.45 -16.67
C ALA A 75 8.74 6.43 -16.83
N TRP A 76 9.02 5.21 -17.22
CA TRP A 76 8.04 4.14 -17.44
C TRP A 76 8.37 2.83 -16.73
N TYR A 77 9.48 2.80 -15.98
CA TYR A 77 9.93 1.61 -15.26
C TYR A 77 10.56 1.99 -13.94
N THR A 78 10.05 1.40 -12.86
CA THR A 78 10.55 1.49 -11.48
C THR A 78 10.85 0.09 -10.99
N ALA A 79 11.92 -0.06 -10.22
CA ALA A 79 12.32 -1.31 -9.55
C ALA A 79 12.42 -1.07 -8.05
N GLU A 80 11.91 -2.01 -7.26
CA GLU A 80 11.86 -1.91 -5.81
C GLU A 80 12.38 -3.18 -5.15
N VAL A 81 12.95 -3.01 -3.96
CA VAL A 81 13.41 -4.09 -3.09
C VAL A 81 12.85 -3.86 -1.70
N TYR A 82 12.30 -4.91 -1.12
CA TYR A 82 11.78 -4.90 0.23
C TYR A 82 12.52 -5.90 1.12
N VAL A 83 12.77 -5.50 2.35
CA VAL A 83 13.34 -6.35 3.42
C VAL A 83 12.43 -6.27 4.63
N GLN A 84 12.00 -7.43 5.13
CA GLN A 84 10.89 -7.53 6.08
C GLN A 84 11.25 -8.25 7.35
N GLY A 85 10.67 -7.80 8.44
CA GLY A 85 10.78 -8.43 9.74
C GLY A 85 9.55 -8.19 10.61
N GLN A 86 9.36 -9.04 11.60
CA GLN A 86 8.19 -9.02 12.46
C GLN A 86 8.56 -9.33 13.91
N SER A 87 7.84 -8.70 14.80
CA SER A 87 7.87 -8.96 16.23
C SER A 87 6.47 -9.30 16.73
N THR A 88 6.30 -10.40 17.44
CA THR A 88 5.02 -10.82 18.03
C THR A 88 5.14 -10.75 19.54
N VAL A 89 4.14 -10.19 20.21
CA VAL A 89 4.09 -10.08 21.67
C VAL A 89 4.11 -11.46 22.30
N ASN A 90 4.92 -11.64 23.37
CA ASN A 90 5.16 -12.92 24.05
C ASN A 90 5.78 -14.02 23.17
N ASP A 91 6.38 -13.65 22.04
CA ASP A 91 7.09 -14.56 21.16
C ASP A 91 8.46 -13.95 20.79
N SER A 92 8.87 -14.01 19.55
CA SER A 92 10.17 -13.58 19.07
C SER A 92 10.08 -12.48 18.01
N THR A 93 11.21 -11.84 17.74
CA THR A 93 11.43 -10.99 16.57
C THR A 93 12.19 -11.80 15.53
N VAL A 94 11.66 -11.85 14.30
CA VAL A 94 12.24 -12.65 13.22
C VAL A 94 12.31 -11.83 11.93
N PHE A 95 13.33 -12.12 11.14
CA PHE A 95 13.36 -11.75 9.74
C PHE A 95 12.36 -12.64 8.99
N THR A 96 11.49 -12.04 8.19
CA THR A 96 10.44 -12.78 7.50
C THR A 96 10.70 -13.00 6.02
N GLY A 97 11.43 -12.10 5.34
CA GLY A 97 11.75 -12.30 3.94
C GLY A 97 12.13 -11.03 3.20
N PHE A 98 12.15 -11.17 1.89
CA PHE A 98 12.41 -10.08 0.96
C PHE A 98 11.51 -10.20 -0.27
N ARG A 99 11.29 -9.06 -0.96
CA ARG A 99 10.53 -8.99 -2.20
C ARG A 99 11.27 -8.17 -3.24
N PHE A 100 10.99 -8.49 -4.50
CA PHE A 100 11.50 -7.80 -5.67
C PHE A 100 10.35 -7.38 -6.56
N GLU A 101 10.08 -6.09 -6.63
CA GLU A 101 8.98 -5.50 -7.37
C GLU A 101 9.46 -4.78 -8.62
N ASN A 102 8.66 -4.85 -9.68
CA ASN A 102 8.88 -4.15 -10.93
C ASN A 102 7.57 -3.57 -11.43
N ARG A 103 7.54 -2.25 -11.66
CA ARG A 103 6.38 -1.55 -12.22
C ARG A 103 6.68 -1.01 -13.61
N PHE A 104 5.74 -1.21 -14.51
CA PHE A 104 5.83 -0.76 -15.91
C PHE A 104 4.62 0.07 -16.26
N ARG A 105 4.84 1.34 -16.61
CA ARG A 105 3.81 2.26 -17.10
C ARG A 105 3.88 2.36 -18.63
N PRO A 106 2.98 1.70 -19.39
CA PRO A 106 3.02 1.68 -20.85
C PRO A 106 2.69 3.02 -21.49
N LEU A 107 1.87 3.85 -20.83
CA LEU A 107 1.49 5.17 -21.32
C LEU A 107 2.39 6.25 -20.74
N ARG A 108 3.16 6.92 -21.58
CA ARG A 108 4.14 7.95 -21.17
C ARG A 108 3.51 9.30 -20.84
N SER A 109 2.32 9.56 -21.30
CA SER A 109 1.54 10.78 -21.02
C SER A 109 0.34 10.45 -20.14
N GLU A 110 -0.17 11.45 -19.45
CA GLU A 110 -1.38 11.33 -18.63
C GLU A 110 -2.61 11.13 -19.51
N HIS A 111 -3.42 10.14 -19.15
CA HIS A 111 -4.68 9.80 -19.80
C HIS A 111 -5.80 9.74 -18.76
N TRP A 112 -7.05 9.58 -19.23
CA TRP A 112 -8.19 9.37 -18.33
C TRP A 112 -8.01 8.14 -17.44
N ILE A 113 -7.49 7.05 -18.00
CA ILE A 113 -7.07 5.86 -17.25
C ILE A 113 -5.61 5.60 -17.61
N ASN A 114 -4.78 5.47 -16.60
CA ASN A 114 -3.35 5.22 -16.71
C ASN A 114 -3.05 3.81 -16.17
N PRO A 115 -2.89 2.81 -17.05
CA PRO A 115 -2.54 1.47 -16.62
C PRO A 115 -1.07 1.39 -16.19
N VAL A 116 -0.82 0.58 -15.15
CA VAL A 116 0.52 0.13 -14.77
C VAL A 116 0.47 -1.39 -14.61
N ILE A 117 1.48 -2.06 -15.13
CA ILE A 117 1.70 -3.49 -14.93
C ILE A 117 2.72 -3.65 -13.82
N TYR A 118 2.36 -4.41 -12.82
CA TYR A 118 3.17 -4.72 -11.66
C TYR A 118 3.51 -6.20 -11.66
N VAL A 119 4.75 -6.54 -11.37
CA VAL A 119 5.21 -7.92 -11.19
C VAL A 119 6.19 -7.95 -10.01
N GLU A 120 5.91 -8.79 -9.04
CA GLU A 120 6.72 -8.99 -7.85
C GLU A 120 7.11 -10.45 -7.70
N TYR A 121 8.34 -10.70 -7.26
CA TYR A 121 8.81 -11.97 -6.74
C TYR A 121 8.97 -11.85 -5.24
N GLU A 122 8.45 -12.84 -4.53
CA GLU A 122 8.44 -12.92 -3.08
C GLU A 122 9.18 -14.17 -2.60
N ASP A 123 10.02 -13.99 -1.57
CA ASP A 123 10.66 -15.07 -0.81
C ASP A 123 10.50 -14.73 0.66
N HIS A 124 9.46 -15.27 1.28
CA HIS A 124 9.09 -14.99 2.65
C HIS A 124 8.77 -16.25 3.43
N SER A 125 8.82 -16.18 4.74
CA SER A 125 8.44 -17.26 5.61
C SER A 125 6.98 -17.15 6.03
N GLN A 126 6.36 -18.25 6.42
CA GLN A 126 5.00 -18.26 7.00
C GLN A 126 4.88 -17.46 8.31
N ALA A 127 5.99 -16.95 8.86
CA ALA A 127 5.95 -16.02 9.97
C ALA A 127 5.51 -14.61 9.55
N ASP A 128 5.58 -14.28 8.26
CA ASP A 128 5.12 -12.99 7.76
C ASP A 128 3.60 -12.86 7.86
N LYS A 129 3.15 -11.83 8.55
CA LYS A 129 1.73 -11.53 8.73
C LYS A 129 1.30 -10.27 7.98
N SER A 130 2.24 -9.59 7.33
CA SER A 130 1.94 -8.35 6.60
C SER A 130 1.26 -8.60 5.27
N PHE A 131 1.37 -9.82 4.72
CA PHE A 131 0.80 -10.22 3.42
C PHE A 131 -0.55 -10.92 3.52
N MET A 132 -0.94 -11.37 4.69
CA MET A 132 -2.17 -12.13 4.88
C MET A 132 -3.44 -11.36 4.52
N GLU A 133 -3.30 -10.06 4.25
CA GLU A 133 -4.44 -9.17 4.18
C GLU A 133 -5.01 -8.99 2.78
N ILE A 134 -4.26 -9.35 1.72
CA ILE A 134 -4.64 -9.00 0.34
C ILE A 134 -5.09 -10.20 -0.47
N THR A 135 -4.35 -11.29 -0.47
CA THR A 135 -4.67 -12.46 -1.29
C THR A 135 -5.04 -13.67 -0.48
N ASP A 136 -4.46 -13.83 0.69
CA ASP A 136 -4.53 -15.06 1.47
C ASP A 136 -5.91 -15.31 2.10
N HIS A 137 -6.33 -16.58 2.05
CA HIS A 137 -7.50 -17.10 2.77
C HIS A 137 -7.23 -17.31 4.26
N GLN A 138 -5.98 -17.18 4.68
CA GLN A 138 -5.64 -17.48 6.06
C GLN A 138 -6.23 -16.41 6.97
N VAL A 139 -7.36 -16.76 7.53
CA VAL A 139 -7.76 -16.26 8.84
C VAL A 139 -6.52 -16.36 9.71
N ILE A 140 -6.07 -15.25 10.29
CA ILE A 140 -5.01 -15.27 11.30
C ILE A 140 -5.36 -16.40 12.25
N SER A 141 -4.63 -17.50 12.12
CA SER A 141 -4.96 -18.80 12.72
C SER A 141 -5.22 -18.61 14.21
N ASP A 142 -6.29 -19.21 14.73
CA ASP A 142 -6.60 -19.28 16.14
C ASP A 142 -5.56 -20.08 16.95
N GLN A 143 -4.57 -20.68 16.27
CA GLN A 143 -3.47 -21.39 16.91
C GLN A 143 -2.25 -20.49 17.01
N GLU A 144 -1.79 -20.26 18.22
CA GLU A 144 -0.50 -19.60 18.48
C GLU A 144 0.65 -20.50 18.05
N ILE A 145 0.99 -20.46 16.78
CA ILE A 145 2.22 -21.08 16.28
C ILE A 145 3.32 -20.04 16.45
N SER A 146 4.44 -20.44 17.08
CA SER A 146 5.55 -19.52 17.32
C SER A 146 6.19 -19.06 16.03
N ASN A 147 6.68 -17.82 15.99
CA ASN A 147 7.45 -17.28 14.86
C ASN A 147 8.64 -18.18 14.52
N ASP A 148 9.28 -18.78 15.52
CA ASP A 148 10.41 -19.71 15.35
C ASP A 148 10.03 -20.99 14.59
N ALA A 149 8.80 -21.47 14.70
CA ALA A 149 8.30 -22.58 13.93
C ALA A 149 7.93 -22.16 12.52
N LEU A 150 7.19 -21.06 12.38
CA LEU A 150 6.70 -20.56 11.10
C LEU A 150 7.82 -20.10 10.16
N ARG A 151 8.88 -19.46 10.68
CA ARG A 151 10.03 -19.01 9.85
C ARG A 151 10.80 -20.14 9.17
N LYS A 152 10.58 -21.39 9.54
CA LYS A 152 11.23 -22.56 8.91
C LYS A 152 10.56 -22.98 7.61
N SER A 153 9.32 -22.57 7.41
CA SER A 153 8.59 -22.76 6.16
C SER A 153 8.75 -21.51 5.31
N VAL A 154 9.41 -21.65 4.16
CA VAL A 154 9.62 -20.56 3.21
C VAL A 154 8.61 -20.72 2.08
N GLU A 155 7.96 -19.64 1.76
CA GLU A 155 7.05 -19.51 0.63
C GLU A 155 7.69 -18.65 -0.44
N ARG A 156 7.47 -19.03 -1.70
CA ARG A 156 7.91 -18.27 -2.86
C ARG A 156 6.74 -18.05 -3.76
N ALA A 157 6.48 -16.81 -4.08
CA ALA A 157 5.35 -16.43 -4.90
C ALA A 157 5.75 -15.45 -6.01
N MET A 158 4.89 -15.39 -7.01
CA MET A 158 4.89 -14.34 -8.02
C MET A 158 3.55 -13.63 -7.92
N GLU A 159 3.59 -12.36 -7.56
CA GLU A 159 2.40 -11.51 -7.57
C GLU A 159 2.40 -10.64 -8.84
N MET A 160 1.21 -10.47 -9.40
CA MET A 160 0.96 -9.58 -10.53
C MET A 160 -0.21 -8.68 -10.20
N LYS A 161 -0.07 -7.37 -10.51
CA LYS A 161 -1.19 -6.42 -10.41
C LYS A 161 -1.39 -5.73 -11.75
N LEU A 162 -2.66 -5.59 -12.11
CA LEU A 162 -3.09 -4.61 -13.09
C LEU A 162 -3.61 -3.40 -12.32
N ILE A 163 -2.88 -2.31 -12.38
CA ILE A 163 -3.22 -1.05 -11.72
C ILE A 163 -3.88 -0.16 -12.76
N LEU A 164 -5.09 0.32 -12.47
CA LEU A 164 -5.81 1.31 -13.25
C LEU A 164 -5.98 2.55 -12.40
N SER A 165 -5.44 3.68 -12.83
CA SER A 165 -5.44 4.88 -12.02
C SER A 165 -5.80 6.11 -12.84
N SER A 166 -6.54 7.02 -12.23
CA SER A 166 -7.04 8.25 -12.83
C SER A 166 -6.84 9.44 -11.91
N ASN A 167 -6.36 10.55 -12.47
CA ASN A 167 -6.36 11.84 -11.80
C ASN A 167 -7.46 12.73 -12.39
N PHE A 168 -8.40 13.15 -11.56
CA PHE A 168 -9.52 13.96 -11.99
C PHE A 168 -9.83 15.07 -10.98
N ASN A 169 -9.74 16.32 -11.40
CA ASN A 169 -10.04 17.51 -10.56
C ASN A 169 -9.36 17.51 -9.17
N GLY A 170 -8.13 16.98 -9.11
CA GLY A 170 -7.34 16.88 -7.89
C GLY A 170 -7.68 15.69 -7.01
N PHE A 171 -8.54 14.81 -7.50
CA PHE A 171 -8.72 13.48 -6.95
C PHE A 171 -7.86 12.50 -7.71
N ASN A 172 -7.31 11.54 -6.98
CA ASN A 172 -6.82 10.29 -7.55
C ASN A 172 -7.82 9.20 -7.21
N VAL A 173 -8.12 8.34 -8.17
CA VAL A 173 -8.84 7.08 -7.98
C VAL A 173 -7.99 5.99 -8.61
N SER A 174 -7.73 4.94 -7.85
CA SER A 174 -6.89 3.82 -8.29
C SER A 174 -7.56 2.50 -7.94
N GLU A 175 -7.49 1.56 -8.87
CA GLU A 175 -8.03 0.21 -8.75
C GLU A 175 -6.91 -0.77 -9.10
N ASN A 176 -6.66 -1.75 -8.23
CA ASN A 176 -5.66 -2.79 -8.42
C ASN A 176 -6.36 -4.14 -8.44
N PHE A 177 -6.15 -4.89 -9.51
CA PHE A 177 -6.54 -6.30 -9.63
C PHE A 177 -5.28 -7.13 -9.38
N ILE A 178 -5.34 -7.98 -8.38
CA ILE A 178 -4.20 -8.73 -7.85
C ILE A 178 -4.38 -10.20 -8.20
N ALA A 179 -3.32 -10.83 -8.68
CA ALA A 179 -3.24 -12.26 -8.91
C ALA A 179 -1.89 -12.76 -8.42
N GLU A 180 -1.91 -13.70 -7.51
CA GLU A 180 -0.72 -14.31 -6.93
C GLU A 180 -0.63 -15.79 -7.25
N LYS A 181 0.58 -16.27 -7.43
CA LYS A 181 0.90 -17.67 -7.66
C LYS A 181 2.03 -18.10 -6.76
N ASN A 182 1.71 -18.85 -5.74
CA ASN A 182 2.71 -19.58 -4.98
C ASN A 182 3.38 -20.65 -5.88
N LEU A 183 4.70 -20.66 -5.88
CA LEU A 183 5.51 -21.49 -6.79
C LEU A 183 5.63 -22.96 -6.34
N THR A 184 5.03 -23.32 -5.19
CA THR A 184 5.14 -24.66 -4.59
C THR A 184 4.01 -25.63 -4.95
N ASN A 185 2.96 -25.28 -5.60
CA ASN A 185 1.80 -26.08 -6.04
C ASN A 185 0.44 -25.57 -5.55
N GLU A 186 0.38 -24.44 -4.89
CA GLU A 186 -0.88 -23.86 -4.48
C GLU A 186 -1.65 -23.28 -5.69
N PRO A 187 -2.96 -23.14 -5.61
CA PRO A 187 -3.74 -22.54 -6.67
C PRO A 187 -3.37 -21.06 -6.86
N TRP A 188 -3.81 -20.47 -7.98
CA TRP A 188 -3.84 -19.02 -8.13
C TRP A 188 -4.79 -18.42 -7.10
N GLU A 189 -4.33 -17.34 -6.47
CA GLU A 189 -5.09 -16.52 -5.55
C GLU A 189 -5.34 -15.15 -6.16
N PHE A 190 -6.43 -14.53 -5.75
CA PHE A 190 -6.86 -13.24 -6.29
C PHE A 190 -7.20 -12.27 -5.17
N GLY A 191 -6.94 -11.01 -5.44
CA GLY A 191 -7.25 -9.91 -4.54
C GLY A 191 -7.59 -8.64 -5.28
N TYR A 192 -7.95 -7.63 -4.52
CA TYR A 192 -8.22 -6.29 -5.04
C TYR A 192 -7.83 -5.24 -4.02
N ALA A 193 -7.47 -4.06 -4.53
CA ALA A 193 -7.38 -2.86 -3.73
C ALA A 193 -7.93 -1.67 -4.51
N VAL A 194 -8.67 -0.80 -3.83
CA VAL A 194 -9.27 0.41 -4.40
C VAL A 194 -8.98 1.57 -3.47
N GLY A 195 -8.40 2.63 -4.02
CA GLY A 195 -8.09 3.84 -3.30
C GLY A 195 -8.72 5.08 -3.94
N ALA A 196 -9.14 6.00 -3.10
CA ALA A 196 -9.54 7.34 -3.53
C ALA A 196 -8.90 8.37 -2.61
N SER A 197 -8.26 9.39 -3.19
CA SER A 197 -7.57 10.41 -2.42
C SER A 197 -7.68 11.79 -3.05
N ARG A 198 -7.37 12.80 -2.26
CA ARG A 198 -7.32 14.18 -2.70
C ARG A 198 -6.17 14.94 -2.03
N SER A 199 -5.34 15.60 -2.83
CA SER A 199 -4.43 16.61 -2.32
C SER A 199 -5.20 17.82 -1.81
N LEU A 200 -4.82 18.35 -0.64
CA LEU A 200 -5.40 19.56 -0.06
C LEU A 200 -4.72 20.84 -0.58
N ALA A 201 -3.80 20.72 -1.54
CA ALA A 201 -3.21 21.85 -2.23
C ALA A 201 -4.28 22.70 -2.92
N SER A 202 -4.11 24.02 -2.92
CA SER A 202 -5.00 24.97 -3.59
C SER A 202 -4.20 26.06 -4.29
N ALA A 203 -4.77 26.69 -5.32
CA ALA A 203 -4.16 27.86 -5.94
C ALA A 203 -3.99 28.98 -4.88
N GLY A 204 -2.79 29.53 -4.75
CA GLY A 204 -2.48 30.57 -3.76
C GLY A 204 -1.77 30.08 -2.49
N ASN A 205 -1.18 28.90 -2.54
CA ASN A 205 -0.40 28.33 -1.44
C ASN A 205 0.78 29.23 -1.03
N ARG A 206 1.00 29.36 0.28
CA ARG A 206 2.15 30.10 0.84
C ARG A 206 3.41 29.25 0.75
N LYS A 207 4.51 29.83 0.26
CA LYS A 207 5.78 29.10 0.10
C LYS A 207 6.56 28.90 1.42
N ASP A 208 6.25 29.67 2.46
CA ASP A 208 7.08 29.77 3.68
C ASP A 208 6.45 29.09 4.89
N CYS A 209 5.84 27.92 4.71
CA CYS A 209 5.16 27.24 5.78
C CYS A 209 5.40 25.73 5.67
N THR A 210 5.95 25.12 6.71
CA THR A 210 6.25 23.69 6.75
C THR A 210 4.99 22.84 6.91
N PHE A 211 4.04 23.27 7.73
CA PHE A 211 2.77 22.55 8.00
C PHE A 211 1.57 23.21 7.30
N CYS A 212 1.76 23.62 6.05
CA CYS A 212 0.68 24.18 5.27
C CYS A 212 -0.19 23.09 4.65
N ARG A 213 -1.46 23.42 4.46
CA ARG A 213 -2.48 22.58 3.83
C ARG A 213 -2.02 21.93 2.51
N GLN A 214 -1.18 22.63 1.76
CA GLN A 214 -0.67 22.17 0.47
C GLN A 214 0.18 20.90 0.53
N TYR A 215 0.72 20.56 1.70
CA TYR A 215 1.54 19.37 1.92
C TYR A 215 0.74 18.17 2.43
N PHE A 216 -0.55 18.35 2.61
CA PHE A 216 -1.43 17.28 3.08
C PHE A 216 -2.28 16.72 1.95
N SER A 217 -2.50 15.43 2.02
CA SER A 217 -3.48 14.69 1.24
C SER A 217 -4.33 13.83 2.16
N VAL A 218 -5.56 13.64 1.79
CA VAL A 218 -6.49 12.75 2.50
C VAL A 218 -7.04 11.74 1.52
N GLY A 219 -7.25 10.53 2.00
CA GLY A 219 -7.78 9.46 1.17
C GLY A 219 -8.44 8.37 1.99
N GLY A 220 -8.68 7.28 1.34
CA GLY A 220 -9.13 6.05 1.94
C GLY A 220 -8.90 4.89 0.99
N GLU A 221 -8.80 3.70 1.55
CA GLU A 221 -8.60 2.46 0.84
C GLU A 221 -9.66 1.43 1.23
N LEU A 222 -9.96 0.55 0.30
CA LEU A 222 -10.71 -0.68 0.48
C LEU A 222 -9.94 -1.80 -0.22
N PHE A 223 -9.58 -2.85 0.50
CA PHE A 223 -8.85 -3.97 -0.08
C PHE A 223 -9.22 -5.30 0.58
N GLY A 224 -8.89 -6.39 -0.09
CA GLY A 224 -9.12 -7.73 0.42
C GLY A 224 -8.89 -8.81 -0.62
N GLY A 225 -8.98 -10.04 -0.18
CA GLY A 225 -8.89 -11.21 -1.04
C GLY A 225 -10.19 -11.49 -1.80
N LEU A 226 -10.06 -12.21 -2.90
CA LEU A 226 -11.15 -12.76 -3.70
C LEU A 226 -11.10 -14.30 -3.74
N GLY A 227 -10.19 -14.89 -2.98
CA GLY A 227 -10.05 -16.32 -2.93
C GLY A 227 -9.23 -16.91 -4.07
N THR A 228 -9.28 -18.24 -4.15
CA THR A 228 -8.54 -19.00 -5.15
C THR A 228 -9.32 -19.15 -6.45
N ARG A 229 -8.66 -19.64 -7.49
CA ARG A 229 -9.34 -20.02 -8.75
C ARG A 229 -10.41 -21.13 -8.59
N TYR A 230 -10.40 -21.87 -7.49
CA TYR A 230 -11.36 -22.94 -7.22
C TYR A 230 -12.48 -22.52 -6.29
N ASP A 231 -12.22 -21.50 -5.46
CA ASP A 231 -13.18 -20.92 -4.51
C ASP A 231 -13.07 -19.40 -4.59
N PHE A 232 -13.63 -18.84 -5.66
CA PHE A 232 -13.58 -17.41 -5.93
C PHE A 232 -14.76 -16.71 -5.29
N GLY A 233 -14.48 -15.75 -4.40
CA GLY A 233 -15.49 -14.95 -3.73
C GLY A 233 -14.99 -14.25 -2.47
N PHE A 234 -15.84 -13.49 -1.82
CA PHE A 234 -15.51 -12.71 -0.62
C PHE A 234 -15.68 -13.52 0.70
N GLY A 235 -16.18 -14.74 0.64
CA GLY A 235 -16.64 -15.46 1.83
C GLY A 235 -15.53 -16.00 2.74
N GLY A 236 -14.37 -16.32 2.20
CA GLY A 236 -13.25 -16.91 2.94
C GLY A 236 -12.09 -15.97 3.20
N THR A 237 -12.16 -14.74 2.73
CA THR A 237 -11.04 -13.79 2.71
C THR A 237 -11.21 -12.64 3.69
N SER A 238 -10.13 -11.99 4.08
CA SER A 238 -10.17 -10.75 4.85
C SER A 238 -10.53 -9.55 3.97
N ILE A 239 -11.23 -8.58 4.54
CA ILE A 239 -11.61 -7.33 3.89
C ILE A 239 -11.37 -6.17 4.86
N TYR A 240 -10.66 -5.16 4.40
CA TYR A 240 -10.32 -3.98 5.17
C TYR A 240 -10.70 -2.70 4.45
N ALA A 241 -11.07 -1.68 5.22
CA ALA A 241 -11.21 -0.32 4.72
C ALA A 241 -10.79 0.70 5.78
N GLY A 242 -10.18 1.79 5.35
CA GLY A 242 -9.76 2.83 6.27
C GLY A 242 -9.44 4.16 5.62
N PRO A 243 -9.47 5.25 6.41
CA PRO A 243 -9.01 6.55 5.97
C PRO A 243 -7.48 6.61 5.99
N THR A 244 -6.92 7.39 5.06
CA THR A 244 -5.48 7.65 4.99
C THR A 244 -5.21 9.14 5.03
N LEU A 245 -4.11 9.53 5.67
CA LEU A 245 -3.61 10.89 5.75
C LEU A 245 -2.16 10.91 5.32
N GLY A 246 -1.86 11.66 4.26
CA GLY A 246 -0.50 11.90 3.77
C GLY A 246 -0.01 13.30 4.13
N TYR A 247 1.25 13.38 4.44
CA TYR A 247 2.00 14.62 4.59
C TYR A 247 3.30 14.52 3.79
N GLN A 248 3.49 15.40 2.82
CA GLN A 248 4.71 15.47 2.02
C GLN A 248 5.46 16.76 2.34
N ALA A 249 6.54 16.63 3.11
CA ALA A 249 7.34 17.77 3.54
C ALA A 249 8.14 18.39 2.38
N PRO A 250 8.49 19.69 2.47
CA PRO A 250 9.26 20.39 1.44
C PRO A 250 10.68 19.83 1.19
N HIS A 251 11.16 18.94 2.03
CA HIS A 251 12.52 18.39 2.01
C HIS A 251 12.54 16.89 1.74
N HIS A 252 11.73 16.41 0.79
CA HIS A 252 11.74 15.03 0.31
C HIS A 252 11.33 13.98 1.37
N VAL A 253 10.69 14.39 2.46
CA VAL A 253 10.13 13.47 3.46
C VAL A 253 8.65 13.33 3.23
N ALA A 254 8.18 12.10 3.09
CA ALA A 254 6.76 11.77 3.05
C ALA A 254 6.38 10.93 4.28
N VAL A 255 5.20 11.19 4.81
CA VAL A 255 4.61 10.41 5.91
C VAL A 255 3.17 10.08 5.55
N THR A 256 2.81 8.81 5.60
CA THR A 256 1.42 8.36 5.46
C THR A 256 1.02 7.60 6.72
N VAL A 257 -0.17 7.89 7.23
CA VAL A 257 -0.72 7.23 8.42
C VAL A 257 -2.19 6.94 8.23
N GLY A 258 -2.65 5.80 8.73
CA GLY A 258 -4.06 5.45 8.71
C GLY A 258 -4.38 4.17 9.49
N PRO A 259 -5.54 4.11 10.14
CA PRO A 259 -6.14 2.87 10.62
C PRO A 259 -6.95 2.24 9.50
N GLU A 260 -6.89 0.92 9.38
CA GLU A 260 -7.70 0.11 8.48
C GLU A 260 -8.55 -0.85 9.31
N PHE A 261 -9.85 -0.80 9.11
CA PHE A 261 -10.83 -1.54 9.90
C PHE A 261 -11.25 -2.80 9.16
N GLY A 262 -11.19 -3.92 9.85
CA GLY A 262 -11.69 -5.20 9.34
C GLY A 262 -13.20 -5.17 9.19
N LEU A 263 -13.71 -5.54 8.02
CA LEU A 263 -15.12 -5.47 7.66
C LEU A 263 -15.85 -6.79 7.81
N ASN A 264 -15.14 -7.89 8.03
CA ASN A 264 -15.72 -9.22 8.21
C ASN A 264 -15.05 -10.00 9.35
N ASP A 265 -15.52 -11.22 9.62
CA ASP A 265 -14.99 -12.03 10.73
C ASP A 265 -13.60 -12.59 10.45
N ASN A 266 -13.19 -12.69 9.18
CA ASN A 266 -11.86 -13.15 8.79
C ASN A 266 -10.78 -12.07 8.94
N SER A 267 -11.17 -10.83 9.17
CA SER A 267 -10.27 -9.69 9.32
C SER A 267 -9.87 -9.46 10.78
N ALA A 268 -8.67 -8.98 11.02
CA ALA A 268 -8.31 -8.35 12.29
C ALA A 268 -9.19 -7.11 12.51
N ARG A 269 -9.42 -6.73 13.77
CA ARG A 269 -10.31 -5.58 14.06
C ARG A 269 -9.81 -4.28 13.46
N VAL A 270 -8.51 -4.04 13.61
CA VAL A 270 -7.84 -2.82 13.13
C VAL A 270 -6.40 -3.14 12.81
N LEU A 271 -5.94 -2.63 11.68
CA LEU A 271 -4.54 -2.52 11.30
C LEU A 271 -4.12 -1.06 11.44
N TYR A 272 -3.01 -0.79 12.07
CA TYR A 272 -2.42 0.55 12.18
C TYR A 272 -1.22 0.61 11.26
N ARG A 273 -1.28 1.46 10.24
CA ARG A 273 -0.21 1.63 9.25
C ARG A 273 0.46 2.99 9.34
N LEU A 274 1.78 2.98 9.15
CA LEU A 274 2.61 4.17 9.05
C LEU A 274 3.71 3.91 8.02
N LYS A 275 3.74 4.71 6.93
CA LYS A 275 4.86 4.78 5.99
C LYS A 275 5.61 6.09 6.24
N VAL A 276 6.93 6.02 6.35
CA VAL A 276 7.82 7.18 6.38
C VAL A 276 8.84 6.99 5.28
N ALA A 277 8.91 7.91 4.34
CA ALA A 277 9.77 7.84 3.18
C ALA A 277 10.69 9.08 3.08
N TYR A 278 11.84 8.87 2.48
CA TYR A 278 12.78 9.92 2.11
C TYR A 278 13.29 9.69 0.68
N GLU A 279 13.11 10.69 -0.18
CA GLU A 279 13.55 10.67 -1.57
C GLU A 279 14.94 11.31 -1.72
N PHE A 280 15.86 10.58 -2.29
CA PHE A 280 17.17 11.06 -2.73
C PHE A 280 17.08 11.45 -4.20
N SER A 281 16.81 12.73 -4.47
CA SER A 281 16.74 13.23 -5.85
C SER A 281 18.09 13.12 -6.53
N GLN A 282 18.09 12.71 -7.80
CA GLN A 282 19.29 12.56 -8.62
C GLN A 282 20.36 11.63 -8.00
N PHE A 283 19.92 10.58 -7.30
CA PHE A 283 20.80 9.60 -6.67
C PHE A 283 21.83 9.03 -7.64
N ARG A 284 21.46 8.84 -8.90
CA ARG A 284 22.35 8.40 -9.97
C ARG A 284 23.56 9.30 -10.16
N ASP A 285 23.44 10.60 -9.96
CA ASP A 285 24.51 11.58 -10.22
C ASP A 285 25.56 11.62 -9.12
N LEU A 286 25.29 11.06 -7.95
CA LEU A 286 26.27 10.85 -6.88
C LEU A 286 27.42 9.95 -7.36
N PHE A 287 27.14 8.96 -8.20
CA PHE A 287 28.15 8.03 -8.75
C PHE A 287 28.86 8.55 -10.01
N ARG A 288 28.32 9.59 -10.67
CA ARG A 288 28.94 10.20 -11.85
C ARG A 288 30.00 11.26 -11.52
N ARG A 289 29.88 11.91 -10.35
CA ARG A 289 30.82 12.96 -9.90
C ARG A 289 32.18 12.44 -9.43
N THR A 290 32.36 11.13 -9.33
CA THR A 290 33.60 10.47 -8.88
C THR A 290 34.47 9.96 -10.04
N ARG A 291 34.19 10.33 -11.27
CA ARG A 291 35.00 10.06 -12.46
C ARG A 291 35.49 11.41 -13.05
#